data_650e3f92734a948ad0dc2baab206340b
#
_entry.id   650e3f92734a948ad0dc2baab206340b
#
_cell.length_a   1.000
_cell.length_b   1.000
_cell.length_c   1.000
_cell.angle_alpha   90.00
_cell.angle_beta   90.00
_cell.angle_gamma   90.00
#
_symmetry.space_group_name_H-M   'P 1'
#
loop_
_entity.id
_entity.type
_entity.pdbx_description
1 polymer ?
#
loop_
_entity_poly.entity_id
_entity_poly.type
_entity_poly.pdbx_seq_one_letter_code
_entity_poly.pdbx_strand_id
1 'polypeptide(L)'
;MGSEMCIRDSTVAKEGKKNIFSGRCLEVEGLPHLKVEQAFEISDASAERSASGCTIRLDKEPIIEYLNSNIVMLRWMITNGYGDPKTLERRASAMEEWIKDPKLLEPDKDAEYAAIIEIDLNEIKEPLLACPNDPDDIKPLSEVQNTKIDEVFLGSVSYTHLTLPTRLSV
;
A
#
# COMPACT_ATOMS: atom_id res chain seq x y z
N MET A 1 16.94 12.02 3.97
CA MET A 1 17.31 11.88 2.54
C MET A 1 16.30 11.08 1.72
N GLY A 2 15.54 10.14 2.29
CA GLY A 2 14.58 9.31 1.54
C GLY A 2 13.32 10.05 1.06
N SER A 3 12.75 10.94 1.87
CA SER A 3 11.50 11.63 1.51
C SER A 3 11.64 12.66 0.40
N GLU A 4 12.79 13.31 0.30
CA GLU A 4 13.03 14.29 -0.77
C GLU A 4 13.26 13.62 -2.13
N MET A 5 13.83 12.43 -2.16
CA MET A 5 14.05 11.68 -3.40
C MET A 5 12.70 11.20 -3.99
N CYS A 6 11.81 10.65 -3.17
CA CYS A 6 10.49 10.20 -3.64
C CYS A 6 9.67 11.37 -4.22
N ILE A 7 9.66 12.53 -3.56
CA ILE A 7 8.92 13.71 -4.04
C ILE A 7 9.53 14.24 -5.34
N ARG A 8 10.85 14.28 -5.44
CA ARG A 8 11.54 14.80 -6.62
C ARG A 8 11.32 13.95 -7.85
N ASP A 9 11.42 12.63 -7.70
CA ASP A 9 11.27 11.69 -8.82
C ASP A 9 9.83 11.59 -9.32
N SER A 10 8.85 11.77 -8.42
CA SER A 10 7.44 11.78 -8.79
C SER A 10 6.98 13.09 -9.47
N THR A 11 7.68 14.19 -9.25
CA THR A 11 7.32 15.52 -9.79
C THR A 11 8.06 15.90 -11.07
N VAL A 12 9.19 15.27 -11.37
CA VAL A 12 9.93 15.51 -12.61
C VAL A 12 9.34 14.65 -13.72
N ALA A 13 8.29 15.16 -14.35
CA ALA A 13 7.82 14.57 -15.60
C ALA A 13 8.95 14.67 -16.65
N LYS A 14 9.38 13.54 -17.21
CA LYS A 14 10.22 13.56 -18.42
C LYS A 14 9.50 14.31 -19.53
N GLU A 15 10.24 15.06 -20.32
CA GLU A 15 9.68 15.81 -21.44
C GLU A 15 8.80 14.88 -22.30
N GLY A 16 7.51 15.23 -22.43
CA GLY A 16 6.51 14.42 -23.14
C GLY A 16 5.76 13.37 -22.32
N LYS A 17 6.11 13.11 -21.05
CA LYS A 17 5.35 12.23 -20.15
C LYS A 17 4.50 13.04 -19.16
N LYS A 18 3.21 12.75 -19.10
CA LYS A 18 2.28 13.36 -18.14
C LYS A 18 1.95 12.35 -17.04
N ASN A 19 2.22 12.73 -15.79
CA ASN A 19 1.76 11.95 -14.64
C ASN A 19 0.25 12.14 -14.47
N ILE A 20 -0.52 11.12 -14.84
CA ILE A 20 -1.99 11.15 -14.76
C ILE A 20 -2.52 11.06 -13.34
N PHE A 21 -1.71 10.62 -12.37
CA PHE A 21 -2.11 10.46 -10.97
C PHE A 21 -1.92 11.75 -10.15
N SER A 22 -1.09 12.66 -10.63
CA SER A 22 -0.74 13.87 -9.87
C SER A 22 -1.97 14.70 -9.50
N GLY A 23 -2.13 14.93 -8.19
CA GLY A 23 -3.22 15.72 -7.64
C GLY A 23 -4.61 15.06 -7.71
N ARG A 24 -4.69 13.77 -8.02
CA ARG A 24 -5.95 13.02 -8.14
C ARG A 24 -6.11 12.00 -7.01
N CYS A 25 -7.35 11.68 -6.67
CA CYS A 25 -7.67 10.52 -5.86
C CYS A 25 -7.84 9.31 -6.78
N LEU A 26 -7.27 8.18 -6.36
CA LEU A 26 -7.40 6.91 -7.06
C LEU A 26 -8.47 6.06 -6.38
N GLU A 27 -9.26 5.38 -7.18
CA GLU A 27 -10.16 4.32 -6.74
C GLU A 27 -9.74 3.03 -7.43
N VAL A 28 -9.35 2.04 -6.65
CA VAL A 28 -8.84 0.75 -7.12
C VAL A 28 -9.90 -0.32 -6.87
N GLU A 29 -10.31 -1.00 -7.93
CA GLU A 29 -11.29 -2.09 -7.88
C GLU A 29 -10.72 -3.36 -8.54
N GLY A 30 -11.40 -4.49 -8.36
CA GLY A 30 -11.06 -5.75 -9.00
C GLY A 30 -10.18 -6.68 -8.16
N LEU A 31 -9.81 -6.27 -6.95
CA LEU A 31 -8.98 -7.05 -6.02
C LEU A 31 -9.68 -7.24 -4.65
N PRO A 32 -10.93 -7.73 -4.61
CA PRO A 32 -11.75 -7.71 -3.40
C PRO A 32 -11.21 -8.59 -2.27
N HIS A 33 -10.43 -9.63 -2.59
CA HIS A 33 -9.91 -10.60 -1.63
C HIS A 33 -8.49 -10.31 -1.14
N LEU A 34 -7.90 -9.17 -1.51
CA LEU A 34 -6.61 -8.77 -0.94
C LEU A 34 -6.71 -8.65 0.58
N LYS A 35 -5.65 -9.05 1.27
CA LYS A 35 -5.51 -8.71 2.68
C LYS A 35 -5.36 -7.19 2.84
N VAL A 36 -5.81 -6.68 3.98
CA VAL A 36 -5.75 -5.23 4.26
C VAL A 36 -4.32 -4.72 4.18
N GLU A 37 -3.34 -5.50 4.65
CA GLU A 37 -1.91 -5.16 4.57
C GLU A 37 -1.43 -5.03 3.11
N GLN A 38 -1.89 -5.91 2.22
CA GLN A 38 -1.58 -5.82 0.79
C GLN A 38 -2.23 -4.60 0.14
N ALA A 39 -3.46 -4.27 0.55
CA ALA A 39 -4.12 -3.05 0.10
C ALA A 39 -3.38 -1.79 0.57
N PHE A 40 -2.83 -1.79 1.78
CA PHE A 40 -1.99 -0.70 2.28
C PHE A 40 -0.75 -0.49 1.41
N GLU A 41 -0.09 -1.55 0.96
CA GLU A 41 1.06 -1.45 0.06
C GLU A 41 0.71 -0.71 -1.25
N ILE A 42 -0.42 -1.07 -1.86
CA ILE A 42 -0.89 -0.43 -3.09
C ILE A 42 -1.25 1.04 -2.83
N SER A 43 -1.96 1.31 -1.73
CA SER A 43 -2.35 2.66 -1.35
C SER A 43 -1.13 3.54 -1.07
N ASP A 44 -0.14 3.01 -0.34
CA ASP A 44 1.09 3.72 -0.01
C ASP A 44 1.89 4.06 -1.27
N ALA A 45 2.05 3.10 -2.18
CA ALA A 45 2.74 3.31 -3.45
C ALA A 45 2.10 4.42 -4.31
N SER A 46 0.81 4.70 -4.15
CA SER A 46 0.14 5.77 -4.89
C SER A 46 0.69 7.16 -4.54
N ALA A 47 1.17 7.36 -3.32
CA ALA A 47 1.76 8.62 -2.88
C ALA A 47 3.05 8.94 -3.64
N GLU A 48 3.83 7.93 -4.01
CA GLU A 48 5.05 8.08 -4.80
C GLU A 48 4.77 8.56 -6.24
N ARG A 49 3.52 8.42 -6.68
CA ARG A 49 3.01 8.97 -7.94
C ARG A 49 2.31 10.32 -7.79
N SER A 50 2.48 10.98 -6.65
CA SER A 50 1.84 12.27 -6.32
C SER A 50 0.31 12.23 -6.35
N ALA A 51 -0.30 11.09 -6.10
CA ALA A 51 -1.72 10.99 -5.87
C ALA A 51 -2.11 11.70 -4.56
N SER A 52 -3.26 12.34 -4.53
CA SER A 52 -3.77 13.02 -3.34
C SER A 52 -4.45 12.06 -2.35
N GLY A 53 -4.82 10.88 -2.81
CA GLY A 53 -5.40 9.81 -2.02
C GLY A 53 -5.60 8.55 -2.84
N CYS A 54 -5.81 7.43 -2.14
CA CYS A 54 -6.12 6.16 -2.77
C CYS A 54 -7.09 5.38 -1.90
N THR A 55 -8.18 4.91 -2.50
CA THR A 55 -9.11 3.97 -1.90
C THR A 55 -9.07 2.65 -2.65
N ILE A 56 -9.20 1.54 -1.93
CA ILE A 56 -9.18 0.21 -2.51
C ILE A 56 -10.42 -0.53 -2.04
N ARG A 57 -11.20 -1.02 -3.00
CA ARG A 57 -12.41 -1.79 -2.71
C ARG A 57 -12.04 -3.21 -2.30
N LEU A 58 -12.37 -3.57 -1.06
CA LEU A 58 -12.20 -4.91 -0.51
C LEU A 58 -13.56 -5.51 -0.14
N ASP A 59 -13.62 -6.84 -0.05
CA ASP A 59 -14.71 -7.54 0.60
C ASP A 59 -14.68 -7.35 2.12
N LYS A 60 -15.76 -7.72 2.80
CA LYS A 60 -15.89 -7.58 4.25
C LYS A 60 -14.94 -8.50 5.01
N GLU A 61 -14.72 -9.70 4.51
CA GLU A 61 -13.97 -10.76 5.18
C GLU A 61 -12.52 -10.35 5.49
N PRO A 62 -11.72 -9.84 4.53
CA PRO A 62 -10.37 -9.34 4.83
C PRO A 62 -10.34 -8.24 5.88
N ILE A 63 -11.33 -7.34 5.86
CA ILE A 63 -11.41 -6.24 6.80
C ILE A 63 -11.75 -6.75 8.20
N ILE A 64 -12.70 -7.69 8.31
CA ILE A 64 -13.08 -8.31 9.58
C ILE A 64 -11.90 -9.10 10.18
N GLU A 65 -11.15 -9.86 9.35
CA GLU A 65 -9.93 -10.56 9.78
C GLU A 65 -8.93 -9.58 10.38
N TYR A 66 -8.63 -8.49 9.67
CA TYR A 66 -7.70 -7.46 10.11
C TYR A 66 -8.15 -6.79 11.42
N LEU A 67 -9.41 -6.41 11.54
CA LEU A 67 -9.95 -5.78 12.75
C LEU A 67 -9.92 -6.74 13.95
N ASN A 68 -10.25 -8.01 13.77
CA ASN A 68 -10.16 -9.01 14.84
C ASN A 68 -8.71 -9.17 15.33
N SER A 69 -7.74 -9.23 14.43
CA SER A 69 -6.32 -9.28 14.80
C SER A 69 -5.91 -8.06 15.64
N ASN A 70 -6.34 -6.87 15.22
CA ASN A 70 -6.06 -5.64 15.97
C ASN A 70 -6.74 -5.61 17.35
N ILE A 71 -7.98 -6.07 17.47
CA ILE A 71 -8.69 -6.17 18.75
C ILE A 71 -7.91 -7.04 19.73
N VAL A 72 -7.47 -8.21 19.27
CA VAL A 72 -6.67 -9.14 20.10
C VAL A 72 -5.37 -8.47 20.55
N MET A 73 -4.68 -7.81 19.65
CA MET A 73 -3.43 -7.10 19.96
C MET A 73 -3.65 -5.97 20.97
N LEU A 74 -4.66 -5.13 20.77
CA LEU A 74 -4.97 -4.02 21.68
C LEU A 74 -5.28 -4.51 23.10
N ARG A 75 -6.05 -5.59 23.24
CA ARG A 75 -6.36 -6.18 24.54
C ARG A 75 -5.14 -6.84 25.19
N TRP A 76 -4.29 -7.48 24.39
CA TRP A 76 -3.00 -7.97 24.87
C TRP A 76 -2.12 -6.82 25.40
N MET A 77 -2.06 -5.69 24.70
CA MET A 77 -1.33 -4.49 25.14
C MET A 77 -1.85 -3.98 26.50
N ILE A 78 -3.17 -3.91 26.67
CA ILE A 78 -3.79 -3.51 27.95
C ILE A 78 -3.35 -4.45 29.08
N THR A 79 -3.44 -5.77 28.85
CA THR A 79 -3.09 -6.79 29.83
C THR A 79 -1.60 -6.73 30.23
N ASN A 80 -0.73 -6.30 29.29
CA ASN A 80 0.71 -6.20 29.52
C ASN A 80 1.16 -4.80 29.99
N GLY A 81 0.22 -3.93 30.39
CA GLY A 81 0.54 -2.65 31.02
C GLY A 81 1.02 -1.56 30.08
N TYR A 82 0.68 -1.62 28.80
CA TYR A 82 0.90 -0.51 27.87
C TYR A 82 0.13 0.73 28.31
N GLY A 83 0.71 1.91 28.06
CA GLY A 83 0.10 3.19 28.42
C GLY A 83 -1.27 3.44 27.78
N ASP A 84 -2.09 4.25 28.43
CA ASP A 84 -3.44 4.65 27.98
C ASP A 84 -4.41 3.49 27.67
N PRO A 85 -4.68 2.62 28.67
CA PRO A 85 -5.58 1.48 28.47
C PRO A 85 -7.01 1.90 28.08
N LYS A 86 -7.45 3.11 28.48
CA LYS A 86 -8.79 3.62 28.12
C LYS A 86 -8.93 3.86 26.63
N THR A 87 -7.91 4.44 25.99
CA THR A 87 -7.92 4.65 24.54
C THR A 87 -7.82 3.34 23.78
N LEU A 88 -6.99 2.40 24.25
CA LEU A 88 -6.87 1.07 23.65
C LEU A 88 -8.20 0.32 23.70
N GLU A 89 -8.88 0.30 24.85
CA GLU A 89 -10.20 -0.36 25.00
C GLU A 89 -11.28 0.32 24.15
N ARG A 90 -11.32 1.65 24.12
CA ARG A 90 -12.27 2.38 23.26
C ARG A 90 -12.08 2.03 21.79
N ARG A 91 -10.83 1.88 21.31
CA ARG A 91 -10.54 1.46 19.94
C ARG A 91 -10.96 0.03 19.67
N ALA A 92 -10.66 -0.90 20.58
CA ALA A 92 -11.07 -2.29 20.45
C ALA A 92 -12.60 -2.40 20.41
N SER A 93 -13.31 -1.73 21.30
CA SER A 93 -14.78 -1.74 21.35
C SER A 93 -15.41 -1.12 20.09
N ALA A 94 -14.82 -0.05 19.53
CA ALA A 94 -15.31 0.55 18.31
C ALA A 94 -15.16 -0.39 17.09
N MET A 95 -14.05 -1.16 17.03
CA MET A 95 -13.87 -2.19 16.00
C MET A 95 -14.88 -3.32 16.15
N GLU A 96 -15.13 -3.80 17.37
CA GLU A 96 -16.15 -4.83 17.64
C GLU A 96 -17.55 -4.36 17.25
N GLU A 97 -17.88 -3.11 17.52
CA GLU A 97 -19.18 -2.56 17.13
C GLU A 97 -19.34 -2.49 15.62
N TRP A 98 -18.30 -2.06 14.91
CA TRP A 98 -18.32 -2.03 13.45
C TRP A 98 -18.46 -3.43 12.82
N ILE A 99 -17.82 -4.45 13.41
CA ILE A 99 -17.89 -5.85 12.92
C ILE A 99 -19.31 -6.42 13.01
N LYS A 100 -20.14 -5.95 13.93
CA LYS A 100 -21.54 -6.44 14.07
C LYS A 100 -22.43 -6.05 12.87
N ASP A 101 -22.18 -4.89 12.26
CA ASP A 101 -22.91 -4.40 11.07
C ASP A 101 -21.92 -3.69 10.12
N PRO A 102 -21.06 -4.45 9.42
CA PRO A 102 -20.02 -3.87 8.57
C PRO A 102 -20.61 -3.08 7.40
N LYS A 103 -20.27 -1.80 7.33
CA LYS A 103 -20.67 -0.92 6.22
C LYS A 103 -19.42 -0.47 5.48
N LEU A 104 -19.31 -0.91 4.23
CA LEU A 104 -18.25 -0.49 3.33
C LEU A 104 -18.68 0.74 2.55
N LEU A 105 -17.73 1.61 2.26
CA LEU A 105 -17.95 2.70 1.32
C LEU A 105 -17.99 2.14 -0.11
N GLU A 106 -18.89 2.65 -0.90
CA GLU A 106 -19.02 2.34 -2.32
C GLU A 106 -18.99 3.65 -3.11
N PRO A 107 -18.52 3.64 -4.36
CA PRO A 107 -18.57 4.82 -5.21
C PRO A 107 -20.02 5.21 -5.49
N ASP A 108 -20.26 6.49 -5.68
CA ASP A 108 -21.55 6.97 -6.12
C ASP A 108 -21.88 6.44 -7.52
N LYS A 109 -23.15 6.13 -7.76
CA LYS A 109 -23.60 5.52 -9.04
C LYS A 109 -23.38 6.41 -10.26
N ASP A 110 -23.28 7.69 -10.04
CA ASP A 110 -23.07 8.75 -11.03
C ASP A 110 -21.69 9.42 -10.90
N ALA A 111 -20.73 8.73 -10.27
CA ALA A 111 -19.38 9.22 -10.14
C ALA A 111 -18.74 9.43 -11.52
N GLU A 112 -18.21 10.63 -11.75
CA GLU A 112 -17.47 10.98 -12.96
C GLU A 112 -15.97 10.83 -12.72
N TYR A 113 -15.30 10.02 -13.55
CA TYR A 113 -13.87 9.77 -13.47
C TYR A 113 -13.10 10.54 -14.54
N ALA A 114 -12.02 11.19 -14.15
CA ALA A 114 -11.14 11.89 -15.09
C ALA A 114 -10.41 10.94 -16.06
N ALA A 115 -10.18 9.71 -15.64
CA ALA A 115 -9.64 8.62 -16.45
C ALA A 115 -10.01 7.27 -15.81
N ILE A 116 -10.16 6.26 -16.65
CA ILE A 116 -10.30 4.85 -16.24
C ILE A 116 -9.15 4.08 -16.86
N ILE A 117 -8.45 3.29 -16.05
CA ILE A 117 -7.31 2.46 -16.46
C ILE A 117 -7.64 1.02 -16.11
N GLU A 118 -7.67 0.17 -17.10
CA GLU A 118 -7.87 -1.26 -16.93
C GLU A 118 -6.53 -1.99 -17.06
N ILE A 119 -6.20 -2.84 -16.09
CA ILE A 119 -4.97 -3.63 -16.07
C ILE A 119 -5.36 -5.10 -15.93
N ASP A 120 -5.07 -5.90 -16.95
CA ASP A 120 -5.21 -7.36 -16.85
C ASP A 120 -3.98 -7.96 -16.14
N LEU A 121 -4.16 -8.32 -14.88
CA LEU A 121 -3.10 -8.94 -14.07
C LEU A 121 -2.65 -10.30 -14.64
N ASN A 122 -3.44 -10.94 -15.48
CA ASN A 122 -3.03 -12.19 -16.15
C ASN A 122 -1.94 -11.97 -17.19
N GLU A 123 -1.73 -10.75 -17.66
CA GLU A 123 -0.64 -10.42 -18.57
C GLU A 123 0.71 -10.29 -17.84
N ILE A 124 0.70 -10.09 -16.53
CA ILE A 124 1.91 -9.99 -15.71
C ILE A 124 2.38 -11.41 -15.37
N LYS A 125 3.42 -11.88 -16.07
CA LYS A 125 3.93 -13.27 -15.93
C LYS A 125 5.12 -13.41 -15.00
N GLU A 126 5.78 -12.31 -14.69
CA GLU A 126 6.97 -12.28 -13.85
C GLU A 126 7.08 -10.95 -13.09
N PRO A 127 7.90 -10.87 -12.03
CA PRO A 127 8.12 -9.61 -11.32
C PRO A 127 8.63 -8.51 -12.23
N LEU A 128 8.10 -7.32 -12.02
CA LEU A 128 8.53 -6.09 -12.68
C LEU A 128 9.43 -5.31 -11.72
N LEU A 129 10.57 -4.87 -12.21
CA LEU A 129 11.60 -4.19 -11.42
C LEU A 129 11.83 -2.79 -11.97
N ALA A 130 11.81 -1.79 -11.10
CA ALA A 130 12.25 -0.44 -11.46
C ALA A 130 13.78 -0.40 -11.41
N CYS A 131 14.39 0.02 -12.51
CA CYS A 131 15.85 0.16 -12.56
C CYS A 131 16.32 1.37 -11.73
N PRO A 132 17.56 1.36 -11.24
CA PRO A 132 18.09 2.43 -10.41
C PRO A 132 17.96 3.81 -11.09
N ASN A 133 17.63 4.80 -10.25
CA ASN A 133 17.51 6.23 -10.60
C ASN A 133 16.37 6.61 -11.54
N ASP A 134 15.53 5.68 -11.97
CA ASP A 134 14.38 6.00 -12.83
C ASP A 134 13.20 5.06 -12.51
N PRO A 135 12.18 5.49 -11.78
CA PRO A 135 11.01 4.68 -11.46
C PRO A 135 10.14 4.34 -12.67
N ASP A 136 10.39 5.00 -13.83
CA ASP A 136 9.70 4.71 -15.08
C ASP A 136 10.49 3.73 -15.98
N ASP A 137 11.74 3.40 -15.63
CA ASP A 137 12.52 2.36 -16.30
C ASP A 137 12.19 1.00 -15.69
N ILE A 138 11.03 0.47 -16.05
CA ILE A 138 10.50 -0.80 -15.56
C ILE A 138 10.91 -1.92 -16.51
N LYS A 139 11.51 -2.98 -15.95
CA LYS A 139 11.92 -4.17 -16.68
C LYS A 139 11.43 -5.44 -16.01
N PRO A 140 11.06 -6.46 -16.78
CA PRO A 140 10.77 -7.78 -16.23
C PRO A 140 12.05 -8.43 -15.67
N LEU A 141 11.88 -9.30 -14.68
CA LEU A 141 13.00 -9.97 -14.01
C LEU A 141 13.91 -10.71 -15.00
N SER A 142 13.33 -11.32 -16.04
CA SER A 142 14.07 -12.05 -17.08
C SER A 142 15.09 -11.19 -17.82
N GLU A 143 14.85 -9.88 -17.97
CA GLU A 143 15.77 -8.96 -18.64
C GLU A 143 16.93 -8.51 -17.75
N VAL A 144 16.76 -8.53 -16.43
CA VAL A 144 17.78 -8.04 -15.49
C VAL A 144 18.46 -9.16 -14.71
N GLN A 145 18.06 -10.41 -14.91
CA GLN A 145 18.72 -11.56 -14.29
C GLN A 145 20.20 -11.63 -14.71
N ASN A 146 21.06 -12.10 -13.81
CA ASN A 146 22.53 -12.13 -13.97
C ASN A 146 23.22 -10.76 -13.90
N THR A 147 22.52 -9.69 -13.59
CA THR A 147 23.17 -8.43 -13.22
C THR A 147 23.91 -8.62 -11.90
N LYS A 148 25.18 -8.21 -11.86
CA LYS A 148 25.96 -8.28 -10.62
C LYS A 148 25.33 -7.35 -9.58
N ILE A 149 25.11 -7.90 -8.40
CA ILE A 149 24.59 -7.16 -7.23
C ILE A 149 25.69 -7.10 -6.19
N ASP A 150 26.07 -5.90 -5.77
CA ASP A 150 27.09 -5.70 -4.74
C ASP A 150 26.43 -5.54 -3.35
N GLU A 151 25.21 -5.02 -3.27
CA GLU A 151 24.49 -4.82 -2.02
C GLU A 151 22.97 -4.91 -2.24
N VAL A 152 22.25 -5.50 -1.30
CA VAL A 152 20.79 -5.56 -1.26
C VAL A 152 20.30 -4.82 -0.03
N PHE A 153 19.40 -3.87 -0.23
CA PHE A 153 18.69 -3.19 0.84
C PHE A 153 17.22 -3.61 0.86
N LEU A 154 16.76 -4.15 1.98
CA LEU A 154 15.35 -4.47 2.20
C LEU A 154 14.73 -3.41 3.11
N GLY A 155 13.82 -2.63 2.57
CA GLY A 155 13.14 -1.58 3.32
C GLY A 155 11.95 -1.04 2.55
N SER A 156 10.96 -0.57 3.28
CA SER A 156 9.78 0.12 2.78
C SER A 156 9.17 0.94 3.91
N VAL A 157 8.40 1.96 3.60
CA VAL A 157 7.61 2.70 4.58
C VAL A 157 6.63 1.75 5.28
N SER A 158 6.00 0.85 4.54
CA SER A 158 5.04 -0.14 5.06
C SER A 158 5.71 -1.24 5.90
N TYR A 159 7.02 -1.46 5.73
CA TYR A 159 7.78 -2.48 6.46
C TYR A 159 8.53 -1.94 7.67
N THR A 160 8.23 -0.77 8.17
CA THR A 160 8.89 -0.18 9.34
C THR A 160 8.75 -1.01 10.61
N HIS A 161 7.79 -1.91 10.67
CA HIS A 161 7.56 -2.85 11.78
C HIS A 161 8.37 -4.15 11.70
N LEU A 162 9.08 -4.40 10.60
CA LEU A 162 9.93 -5.57 10.47
C LEU A 162 11.21 -5.40 11.31
N THR A 163 11.46 -6.37 12.18
CA THR A 163 12.67 -6.42 13.02
C THR A 163 13.85 -7.12 12.36
N LEU A 164 13.72 -7.47 11.07
CA LEU A 164 14.77 -8.12 10.30
C LEU A 164 15.93 -7.14 10.03
N PRO A 165 17.17 -7.64 9.94
CA PRO A 165 18.28 -6.82 9.49
C PRO A 165 17.96 -6.28 8.09
N THR A 166 18.01 -4.97 7.95
CA THR A 166 17.68 -4.27 6.70
C THR A 166 18.84 -4.29 5.69
N ARG A 167 19.93 -4.94 6.03
CA ARG A 167 21.12 -5.06 5.17
C ARG A 167 21.57 -6.51 5.11
N LEU A 168 21.59 -7.07 3.91
CA LEU A 168 22.21 -8.35 3.59
C LEU A 168 23.44 -8.09 2.72
N SER A 169 24.61 -8.48 3.20
CA SER A 169 25.81 -8.51 2.36
C SER A 169 25.86 -9.87 1.65
N VAL A 170 25.98 -9.86 0.34
CA VAL A 170 26.07 -11.05 -0.52
C VAL A 170 27.54 -11.31 -0.85
#